data_771879e2e795e2d7f2c8b12796a4aed0
#
_entry.id   771879e2e795e2d7f2c8b12796a4aed0
#
_cell.length_a   1.000
_cell.length_b   1.000
_cell.length_c   1.000
_cell.angle_alpha   90.00
_cell.angle_beta   90.00
_cell.angle_gamma   90.00
#
_symmetry.space_group_name_H-M   'P 1'
#
loop_
_entity.id
_entity.type
_entity.pdbx_description
1 polymer ?
#
loop_
_entity_poly.entity_id
_entity_poly.type
_entity_poly.pdbx_seq_one_letter_code
_entity_poly.pdbx_strand_id
1 'polypeptide(L)'
;MIRLAKREDAKEIVPLIVQAIEDIVFMLTGTTSYEQATPILEYYVQSEQNRLSYHNCLVKEMDGKVVGVIIAYHSLELSVLDREMLEIISRNLNIQNVKVDKEADDEDFYIDTLSVHPGYQGKGIGTELLEGLLSFAKNKGIARVSLNVDQDKPSARRLYEKVGFKYEKVRFIMNHSYDYLVFPISKKIFETKVV
;
A
#
# COMPACT_ATOMS: atom_id res chain seq x y z
N MET A 1 -8.09 -15.60 7.43
CA MET A 1 -8.70 -14.44 8.13
C MET A 1 -8.04 -13.16 7.64
N ILE A 2 -8.77 -12.03 7.52
CA ILE A 2 -8.14 -10.71 7.30
C ILE A 2 -8.01 -10.04 8.66
N ARG A 3 -6.84 -9.49 8.97
CA ARG A 3 -6.55 -8.78 10.22
C ARG A 3 -5.52 -7.67 10.01
N LEU A 4 -5.43 -6.76 10.97
CA LEU A 4 -4.29 -5.84 11.05
C LEU A 4 -2.99 -6.64 11.25
N ALA A 5 -1.92 -6.16 10.63
CA ALA A 5 -0.61 -6.74 10.83
C ALA A 5 -0.11 -6.49 12.26
N LYS A 6 0.84 -7.31 12.67
CA LYS A 6 1.59 -7.17 13.91
C LYS A 6 3.07 -6.96 13.57
N ARG A 7 3.82 -6.45 14.52
CA ARG A 7 5.27 -6.23 14.37
C ARG A 7 6.03 -7.51 13.99
N GLU A 8 5.57 -8.65 14.53
CA GLU A 8 6.16 -9.97 14.31
C GLU A 8 5.93 -10.50 12.88
N ASP A 9 4.93 -9.98 12.16
CA ASP A 9 4.62 -10.39 10.79
C ASP A 9 5.67 -9.87 9.77
N ALA A 10 6.59 -9.01 10.16
CA ALA A 10 7.53 -8.33 9.26
C ALA A 10 8.29 -9.29 8.33
N LYS A 11 8.76 -10.43 8.86
CA LYS A 11 9.50 -11.43 8.07
C LYS A 11 8.66 -12.09 6.98
N GLU A 12 7.34 -12.15 7.15
CA GLU A 12 6.41 -12.71 6.16
C GLU A 12 5.88 -11.62 5.22
N ILE A 13 5.78 -10.37 5.67
CA ILE A 13 5.32 -9.22 4.90
C ILE A 13 6.41 -8.75 3.90
N VAL A 14 7.67 -8.67 4.32
CA VAL A 14 8.76 -8.13 3.49
C VAL A 14 8.91 -8.86 2.14
N PRO A 15 8.89 -10.20 2.07
CA PRO A 15 8.90 -10.89 0.77
C PRO A 15 7.72 -10.52 -0.14
N LEU A 16 6.55 -10.23 0.42
CA LEU A 16 5.37 -9.80 -0.33
C LEU A 16 5.53 -8.36 -0.84
N ILE A 17 6.13 -7.46 -0.06
CA ILE A 17 6.48 -6.11 -0.50
C ILE A 17 7.46 -6.19 -1.67
N VAL A 18 8.57 -6.91 -1.50
CA VAL A 18 9.59 -7.09 -2.56
C VAL A 18 8.96 -7.62 -3.84
N GLN A 19 8.07 -8.60 -3.75
CA GLN A 19 7.35 -9.14 -4.91
C GLN A 19 6.48 -8.09 -5.63
N ALA A 20 5.88 -7.16 -4.89
CA ALA A 20 4.96 -6.17 -5.47
C ALA A 20 5.70 -5.03 -6.16
N ILE A 21 6.78 -4.53 -5.53
CA ILE A 21 7.46 -3.29 -5.94
C ILE A 21 8.83 -3.53 -6.59
N GLU A 22 9.28 -4.79 -6.63
CA GLU A 22 10.50 -5.21 -7.35
C GLU A 22 11.71 -4.29 -7.03
N ASP A 23 12.36 -3.73 -8.04
CA ASP A 23 13.55 -2.88 -7.88
C ASP A 23 13.27 -1.52 -7.21
N ILE A 24 12.01 -1.13 -7.04
CA ILE A 24 11.64 0.08 -6.27
C ILE A 24 12.11 -0.04 -4.82
N VAL A 25 12.29 -1.25 -4.29
CA VAL A 25 12.85 -1.47 -2.95
C VAL A 25 14.22 -0.78 -2.76
N PHE A 26 15.04 -0.72 -3.81
CA PHE A 26 16.37 -0.09 -3.74
C PHE A 26 16.27 1.42 -3.54
N MET A 27 15.26 2.03 -4.13
CA MET A 27 15.00 3.45 -3.94
C MET A 27 14.46 3.74 -2.54
N LEU A 28 13.54 2.92 -2.04
CA LEU A 28 12.96 3.09 -0.70
C LEU A 28 13.95 2.82 0.43
N THR A 29 15.05 2.11 0.16
CA THR A 29 16.05 1.76 1.16
C THR A 29 17.40 2.46 0.95
N GLY A 30 17.61 3.08 -0.23
CA GLY A 30 18.91 3.65 -0.60
C GLY A 30 20.00 2.59 -0.74
N THR A 31 19.65 1.38 -1.19
CA THR A 31 20.56 0.25 -1.33
C THR A 31 20.67 -0.22 -2.78
N THR A 32 21.53 -1.21 -3.05
CA THR A 32 21.74 -1.74 -4.40
C THR A 32 21.55 -3.27 -4.50
N SER A 33 21.15 -3.91 -3.41
CA SER A 33 20.87 -5.35 -3.39
C SER A 33 19.74 -5.69 -2.42
N TYR A 34 19.05 -6.80 -2.69
CA TYR A 34 18.02 -7.31 -1.79
C TYR A 34 18.55 -7.72 -0.42
N GLU A 35 19.80 -8.18 -0.33
CA GLU A 35 20.45 -8.52 0.94
C GLU A 35 20.56 -7.30 1.85
N GLN A 36 20.90 -6.13 1.30
CA GLN A 36 20.98 -4.87 2.03
C GLN A 36 19.59 -4.28 2.30
N ALA A 37 18.65 -4.40 1.36
CA ALA A 37 17.32 -3.82 1.47
C ALA A 37 16.43 -4.56 2.50
N THR A 38 16.52 -5.90 2.56
CA THR A 38 15.66 -6.74 3.40
C THR A 38 15.65 -6.31 4.88
N PRO A 39 16.78 -6.15 5.57
CA PRO A 39 16.76 -5.74 6.98
C PRO A 39 16.20 -4.32 7.18
N ILE A 40 16.34 -3.42 6.21
CA ILE A 40 15.77 -2.07 6.27
C ILE A 40 14.24 -2.15 6.09
N LEU A 41 13.75 -2.97 5.15
CA LEU A 41 12.31 -3.19 4.99
C LEU A 41 11.69 -3.86 6.22
N GLU A 42 12.37 -4.82 6.85
CA GLU A 42 11.91 -5.42 8.12
C GLU A 42 11.81 -4.35 9.21
N TYR A 43 12.82 -3.48 9.32
CA TYR A 43 12.80 -2.34 10.23
C TYR A 43 11.61 -1.41 9.95
N TYR A 44 11.35 -1.05 8.68
CA TYR A 44 10.20 -0.22 8.31
C TYR A 44 8.88 -0.86 8.73
N VAL A 45 8.68 -2.14 8.44
CA VAL A 45 7.43 -2.84 8.84
C VAL A 45 7.29 -2.89 10.35
N GLN A 46 8.38 -3.05 11.11
CA GLN A 46 8.37 -3.10 12.57
C GLN A 46 8.24 -1.73 13.23
N SER A 47 8.54 -0.65 12.52
CA SER A 47 8.44 0.73 13.02
C SER A 47 7.00 1.21 13.08
N GLU A 48 6.74 2.22 13.90
CA GLU A 48 5.37 2.71 14.12
C GLU A 48 4.95 3.81 13.14
N GLN A 49 5.91 4.54 12.58
CA GLN A 49 5.62 5.80 11.90
C GLN A 49 6.35 5.92 10.56
N ASN A 50 6.02 5.03 9.62
CA ASN A 50 6.38 5.18 8.20
C ASN A 50 5.30 4.53 7.33
N ARG A 51 5.38 4.74 5.99
CA ARG A 51 4.35 4.24 5.07
C ARG A 51 4.20 2.71 5.08
N LEU A 52 5.28 1.95 5.30
CA LEU A 52 5.30 0.48 5.34
C LEU A 52 5.05 -0.11 6.73
N SER A 53 4.83 0.73 7.75
CA SER A 53 4.54 0.31 9.13
C SER A 53 3.45 -0.76 9.18
N TYR A 54 3.59 -1.73 10.10
CA TYR A 54 2.55 -2.72 10.38
C TYR A 54 1.18 -2.08 10.72
N HIS A 55 1.16 -0.85 11.22
CA HIS A 55 -0.08 -0.09 11.46
C HIS A 55 -0.86 0.22 10.17
N ASN A 56 -0.18 0.30 9.04
CA ASN A 56 -0.74 0.58 7.73
C ASN A 56 -1.06 -0.69 6.93
N CYS A 57 -0.80 -1.87 7.51
CA CYS A 57 -0.92 -3.16 6.83
C CYS A 57 -2.15 -3.94 7.30
N LEU A 58 -2.98 -4.39 6.35
CA LEU A 58 -3.89 -5.52 6.56
C LEU A 58 -3.27 -6.76 5.92
N VAL A 59 -3.36 -7.89 6.61
CA VAL A 59 -2.82 -9.17 6.13
C VAL A 59 -3.90 -10.23 6.01
N LYS A 60 -3.73 -11.10 5.03
CA LYS A 60 -4.45 -12.38 4.95
C LYS A 60 -3.62 -13.45 5.60
N GLU A 61 -4.15 -14.00 6.69
CA GLU A 61 -3.56 -15.15 7.38
C GLU A 61 -4.30 -16.44 7.01
N MET A 62 -3.54 -17.48 6.69
CA MET A 62 -3.99 -18.86 6.46
C MET A 62 -3.01 -19.81 7.15
N ASP A 63 -3.55 -20.75 7.93
CA ASP A 63 -2.76 -21.77 8.65
C ASP A 63 -1.57 -21.18 9.45
N GLY A 64 -1.83 -20.03 10.11
CA GLY A 64 -0.82 -19.32 10.92
C GLY A 64 0.27 -18.60 10.13
N LYS A 65 0.12 -18.45 8.80
CA LYS A 65 1.07 -17.74 7.92
C LYS A 65 0.41 -16.57 7.23
N VAL A 66 1.15 -15.47 7.06
CA VAL A 66 0.73 -14.35 6.22
C VAL A 66 0.95 -14.70 4.76
N VAL A 67 -0.13 -14.81 4.01
CA VAL A 67 -0.11 -15.19 2.58
C VAL A 67 -0.47 -14.04 1.65
N GLY A 68 -0.80 -12.87 2.18
CA GLY A 68 -1.06 -11.66 1.42
C GLY A 68 -1.09 -10.42 2.30
N VAL A 69 -0.78 -9.28 1.72
CA VAL A 69 -0.74 -7.97 2.38
C VAL A 69 -1.34 -6.90 1.50
N ILE A 70 -2.03 -5.96 2.12
CA ILE A 70 -2.40 -4.68 1.53
C ILE A 70 -1.94 -3.56 2.47
N ILE A 71 -1.23 -2.57 1.93
CA ILE A 71 -0.69 -1.43 2.66
C ILE A 71 -1.41 -0.19 2.19
N ALA A 72 -1.97 0.56 3.13
CA ALA A 72 -2.68 1.79 2.80
C ALA A 72 -2.59 2.81 3.94
N TYR A 73 -2.54 4.07 3.58
CA TYR A 73 -2.43 5.21 4.50
C TYR A 73 -3.11 6.46 3.92
N HIS A 74 -3.36 7.44 4.78
CA HIS A 74 -3.92 8.71 4.32
C HIS A 74 -2.82 9.57 3.67
N SER A 75 -3.04 10.03 2.44
CA SER A 75 -2.05 10.80 1.68
C SER A 75 -1.60 12.09 2.37
N LEU A 76 -2.44 12.71 3.20
CA LEU A 76 -2.07 13.86 4.02
C LEU A 76 -0.99 13.56 5.08
N GLU A 77 -0.80 12.28 5.43
CA GLU A 77 0.19 11.86 6.42
C GLU A 77 1.58 11.61 5.81
N LEU A 78 1.70 11.61 4.46
CA LEU A 78 2.94 11.26 3.76
C LEU A 78 4.16 12.05 4.23
N SER A 79 4.03 13.35 4.49
CA SER A 79 5.15 14.17 4.96
C SER A 79 5.72 13.71 6.30
N VAL A 80 4.90 13.07 7.13
CA VAL A 80 5.30 12.48 8.41
C VAL A 80 5.80 11.06 8.22
N LEU A 81 5.08 10.27 7.41
CA LEU A 81 5.40 8.86 7.15
C LEU A 81 6.71 8.69 6.39
N ASP A 82 7.06 9.64 5.51
CA ASP A 82 8.29 9.56 4.71
C ASP A 82 9.54 10.02 5.45
N ARG A 83 9.42 10.77 6.54
CA ARG A 83 10.55 11.43 7.21
C ARG A 83 11.70 10.47 7.52
N GLU A 84 11.43 9.41 8.26
CA GLU A 84 12.44 8.43 8.65
C GLU A 84 13.02 7.71 7.43
N MET A 85 12.18 7.35 6.46
CA MET A 85 12.62 6.68 5.23
C MET A 85 13.56 7.57 4.43
N LEU A 86 13.23 8.86 4.27
CA LEU A 86 14.08 9.83 3.56
C LEU A 86 15.42 10.05 4.26
N GLU A 87 15.46 10.04 5.59
CA GLU A 87 16.70 10.11 6.37
C GLU A 87 17.60 8.88 6.14
N ILE A 88 17.02 7.69 6.11
CA ILE A 88 17.74 6.44 5.83
C ILE A 88 18.28 6.44 4.40
N ILE A 89 17.44 6.78 3.41
CA ILE A 89 17.82 6.87 2.00
C ILE A 89 18.97 7.90 1.84
N SER A 90 18.81 9.08 2.40
CA SER A 90 19.82 10.16 2.35
C SER A 90 21.16 9.70 2.89
N ARG A 91 21.15 9.00 4.02
CA ARG A 91 22.35 8.43 4.65
C ARG A 91 23.01 7.36 3.79
N ASN A 92 22.23 6.41 3.29
CA ASN A 92 22.74 5.27 2.54
C ASN A 92 23.31 5.68 1.17
N LEU A 93 22.70 6.66 0.51
CA LEU A 93 23.15 7.18 -0.79
C LEU A 93 24.16 8.34 -0.66
N ASN A 94 24.38 8.85 0.56
CA ASN A 94 25.20 10.05 0.83
C ASN A 94 24.75 11.26 -0.02
N ILE A 95 23.44 11.47 -0.13
CA ILE A 95 22.83 12.60 -0.86
C ILE A 95 21.95 13.42 0.07
N GLN A 96 21.81 14.72 -0.22
CA GLN A 96 20.90 15.60 0.50
C GLN A 96 19.63 15.86 -0.31
N ASN A 97 18.55 16.20 0.39
CA ASN A 97 17.28 16.59 -0.23
C ASN A 97 16.69 15.53 -1.16
N VAL A 98 16.63 14.27 -0.69
CA VAL A 98 15.87 13.21 -1.38
C VAL A 98 14.43 13.66 -1.56
N LYS A 99 13.94 13.58 -2.78
CA LYS A 99 12.53 13.85 -3.11
C LYS A 99 11.87 12.59 -3.60
N VAL A 100 10.65 12.38 -3.17
CA VAL A 100 9.75 11.36 -3.71
C VAL A 100 8.59 12.03 -4.43
N ASP A 101 8.13 11.41 -5.49
CA ASP A 101 7.00 11.91 -6.24
C ASP A 101 5.70 11.74 -5.44
N LYS A 102 4.75 12.63 -5.72
CA LYS A 102 3.43 12.56 -5.11
C LYS A 102 2.60 11.47 -5.79
N GLU A 103 2.34 10.40 -5.05
CA GLU A 103 1.66 9.20 -5.58
C GLU A 103 0.14 9.27 -5.49
N ALA A 104 -0.43 10.12 -4.63
CA ALA A 104 -1.86 10.22 -4.41
C ALA A 104 -2.35 11.68 -4.33
N ASP A 105 -3.65 11.90 -4.51
CA ASP A 105 -4.29 13.19 -4.23
C ASP A 105 -4.41 13.40 -2.72
N ASP A 106 -4.46 14.67 -2.27
CA ASP A 106 -4.29 15.04 -0.86
C ASP A 106 -5.31 14.41 0.10
N GLU A 107 -6.52 14.14 -0.34
CA GLU A 107 -7.59 13.65 0.54
C GLU A 107 -7.83 12.13 0.40
N ASP A 108 -6.96 11.43 -0.33
CA ASP A 108 -7.16 10.02 -0.61
C ASP A 108 -6.59 9.12 0.48
N PHE A 109 -7.28 8.05 0.79
CA PHE A 109 -6.71 6.90 1.45
C PHE A 109 -6.08 6.02 0.38
N TYR A 110 -4.75 6.10 0.30
CA TYR A 110 -3.98 5.55 -0.80
C TYR A 110 -3.54 4.12 -0.51
N ILE A 111 -3.82 3.21 -1.44
CA ILE A 111 -3.27 1.86 -1.46
C ILE A 111 -1.91 1.92 -2.15
N ASP A 112 -0.88 1.73 -1.35
CA ASP A 112 0.53 1.70 -1.79
C ASP A 112 0.89 0.34 -2.39
N THR A 113 0.56 -0.73 -1.68
CA THR A 113 0.96 -2.10 -2.03
C THR A 113 -0.21 -3.07 -1.86
N LEU A 114 -0.39 -3.96 -2.84
CA LEU A 114 -1.22 -5.16 -2.73
C LEU A 114 -0.44 -6.35 -3.27
N SER A 115 -0.20 -7.35 -2.42
CA SER A 115 0.56 -8.53 -2.81
C SER A 115 -0.02 -9.81 -2.21
N VAL A 116 0.02 -10.88 -3.00
CA VAL A 116 -0.38 -12.23 -2.59
C VAL A 116 0.72 -13.20 -2.96
N HIS A 117 1.13 -14.02 -2.00
CA HIS A 117 2.16 -15.05 -2.18
C HIS A 117 1.85 -15.94 -3.40
N PRO A 118 2.83 -16.25 -4.28
CA PRO A 118 2.59 -16.94 -5.55
C PRO A 118 1.80 -18.25 -5.42
N GLY A 119 2.08 -19.06 -4.40
CA GLY A 119 1.37 -20.33 -4.14
C GLY A 119 -0.10 -20.17 -3.72
N TYR A 120 -0.55 -18.93 -3.48
CA TYR A 120 -1.91 -18.61 -3.05
C TYR A 120 -2.66 -17.69 -4.01
N GLN A 121 -2.03 -17.29 -5.11
CA GLN A 121 -2.68 -16.48 -6.16
C GLN A 121 -3.80 -17.27 -6.87
N GLY A 122 -4.70 -16.56 -7.53
CA GLY A 122 -5.85 -17.16 -8.24
C GLY A 122 -6.97 -17.69 -7.34
N LYS A 123 -6.86 -17.55 -6.00
CA LYS A 123 -7.83 -18.02 -5.00
C LYS A 123 -8.73 -16.92 -4.43
N GLY A 124 -8.75 -15.72 -5.04
CA GLY A 124 -9.58 -14.60 -4.60
C GLY A 124 -9.00 -13.76 -3.45
N ILE A 125 -7.81 -14.07 -2.93
CA ILE A 125 -7.21 -13.41 -1.76
C ILE A 125 -7.00 -11.90 -1.99
N GLY A 126 -6.59 -11.49 -3.20
CA GLY A 126 -6.45 -10.06 -3.53
C GLY A 126 -7.79 -9.32 -3.42
N THR A 127 -8.88 -9.94 -3.85
CA THR A 127 -10.25 -9.40 -3.70
C THR A 127 -10.63 -9.29 -2.23
N GLU A 128 -10.38 -10.33 -1.43
CA GLU A 128 -10.67 -10.32 0.00
C GLU A 128 -9.90 -9.22 0.74
N LEU A 129 -8.63 -8.99 0.40
CA LEU A 129 -7.81 -7.91 0.97
C LEU A 129 -8.37 -6.53 0.62
N LEU A 130 -8.75 -6.30 -0.64
CA LEU A 130 -9.37 -5.06 -1.09
C LEU A 130 -10.71 -4.81 -0.38
N GLU A 131 -11.59 -5.80 -0.33
CA GLU A 131 -12.88 -5.69 0.37
C GLU A 131 -12.70 -5.43 1.86
N GLY A 132 -11.72 -6.10 2.49
CA GLY A 132 -11.34 -5.86 3.88
C GLY A 132 -10.88 -4.43 4.12
N LEU A 133 -10.02 -3.89 3.23
CA LEU A 133 -9.57 -2.51 3.31
C LEU A 133 -10.71 -1.50 3.09
N LEU A 134 -11.58 -1.73 2.10
CA LEU A 134 -12.72 -0.85 1.85
C LEU A 134 -13.70 -0.84 3.02
N SER A 135 -13.90 -1.98 3.67
CA SER A 135 -14.71 -2.06 4.90
C SER A 135 -14.06 -1.30 6.05
N PHE A 136 -12.74 -1.45 6.25
CA PHE A 136 -11.98 -0.68 7.23
C PHE A 136 -12.08 0.83 6.97
N ALA A 137 -11.83 1.27 5.73
CA ALA A 137 -11.91 2.67 5.33
C ALA A 137 -13.31 3.25 5.56
N LYS A 138 -14.36 2.50 5.22
CA LYS A 138 -15.75 2.88 5.49
C LYS A 138 -16.03 3.09 6.98
N ASN A 139 -15.56 2.17 7.83
CA ASN A 139 -15.73 2.26 9.28
C ASN A 139 -14.97 3.43 9.90
N LYS A 140 -13.88 3.89 9.26
CA LYS A 140 -13.12 5.09 9.62
C LYS A 140 -13.69 6.38 9.07
N GLY A 141 -14.78 6.33 8.29
CA GLY A 141 -15.41 7.51 7.67
C GLY A 141 -14.62 8.10 6.51
N ILE A 142 -13.69 7.32 5.94
CA ILE A 142 -12.94 7.70 4.75
C ILE A 142 -13.90 7.79 3.57
N ALA A 143 -13.77 8.85 2.78
CA ALA A 143 -14.70 9.11 1.68
C ALA A 143 -14.21 8.52 0.34
N ARG A 144 -12.90 8.32 0.19
CA ARG A 144 -12.29 7.97 -1.08
C ARG A 144 -11.02 7.14 -0.89
N VAL A 145 -10.90 6.05 -1.63
CA VAL A 145 -9.72 5.18 -1.69
C VAL A 145 -9.14 5.25 -3.09
N SER A 146 -7.83 5.34 -3.23
CA SER A 146 -7.15 5.39 -4.52
C SER A 146 -5.96 4.45 -4.59
N LEU A 147 -5.49 4.21 -5.81
CA LEU A 147 -4.27 3.45 -6.09
C LEU A 147 -3.70 3.84 -7.46
N ASN A 148 -2.44 3.53 -7.67
CA ASN A 148 -1.81 3.51 -8.99
C ASN A 148 -1.67 2.07 -9.47
N VAL A 149 -2.01 1.82 -10.73
CA VAL A 149 -1.76 0.55 -11.39
C VAL A 149 -0.94 0.79 -12.65
N ASP A 150 0.14 0.02 -12.78
CA ASP A 150 0.99 0.05 -13.95
C ASP A 150 0.17 -0.33 -15.20
N GLN A 151 0.31 0.45 -16.27
CA GLN A 151 -0.40 0.22 -17.53
C GLN A 151 -0.02 -1.12 -18.16
N ASP A 152 1.16 -1.65 -17.84
CA ASP A 152 1.65 -2.95 -18.28
C ASP A 152 1.13 -4.14 -17.43
N LYS A 153 0.31 -3.86 -16.39
CA LYS A 153 -0.29 -4.87 -15.51
C LYS A 153 -1.83 -5.00 -15.70
N PRO A 154 -2.34 -5.42 -16.87
CA PRO A 154 -3.78 -5.44 -17.15
C PRO A 154 -4.57 -6.41 -16.25
N SER A 155 -3.92 -7.45 -15.71
CA SER A 155 -4.54 -8.37 -14.76
C SER A 155 -4.84 -7.71 -13.41
N ALA A 156 -3.92 -6.89 -12.92
CA ALA A 156 -4.12 -6.12 -11.69
C ALA A 156 -5.22 -5.07 -11.90
N ARG A 157 -5.20 -4.35 -13.02
CA ARG A 157 -6.26 -3.39 -13.37
C ARG A 157 -7.65 -4.05 -13.36
N ARG A 158 -7.82 -5.21 -14.02
CA ARG A 158 -9.09 -5.96 -14.00
C ARG A 158 -9.54 -6.35 -12.61
N LEU A 159 -8.62 -6.68 -11.71
CA LEU A 159 -8.95 -6.97 -10.31
C LEU A 159 -9.57 -5.75 -9.63
N TYR A 160 -8.94 -4.57 -9.76
CA TYR A 160 -9.42 -3.33 -9.15
C TYR A 160 -10.77 -2.90 -9.74
N GLU A 161 -10.90 -2.93 -11.06
CA GLU A 161 -12.17 -2.59 -11.76
C GLU A 161 -13.31 -3.53 -11.34
N LYS A 162 -13.05 -4.83 -11.18
CA LYS A 162 -14.04 -5.81 -10.69
C LYS A 162 -14.51 -5.52 -9.27
N VAL A 163 -13.66 -4.98 -8.40
CA VAL A 163 -14.03 -4.56 -7.04
C VAL A 163 -14.81 -3.24 -7.07
N GLY A 164 -14.68 -2.44 -8.13
CA GLY A 164 -15.44 -1.21 -8.33
C GLY A 164 -14.60 0.05 -8.41
N PHE A 165 -13.27 -0.06 -8.44
CA PHE A 165 -12.40 1.07 -8.73
C PHE A 165 -12.64 1.56 -10.16
N LYS A 166 -12.52 2.88 -10.35
CA LYS A 166 -12.71 3.53 -11.65
C LYS A 166 -11.48 4.34 -12.01
N TYR A 167 -11.13 4.28 -13.29
CA TYR A 167 -10.08 5.14 -13.85
C TYR A 167 -10.47 6.61 -13.71
N GLU A 168 -9.51 7.42 -13.29
CA GLU A 168 -9.68 8.86 -13.18
C GLU A 168 -8.69 9.63 -14.07
N LYS A 169 -7.40 9.29 -14.01
CA LYS A 169 -6.34 9.99 -14.74
C LYS A 169 -5.08 9.15 -14.88
N VAL A 170 -4.15 9.59 -15.74
CA VAL A 170 -2.78 9.11 -15.73
C VAL A 170 -1.98 9.88 -14.68
N ARG A 171 -1.14 9.17 -13.93
CA ARG A 171 -0.16 9.73 -13.02
C ARG A 171 1.24 9.30 -13.44
N PHE A 172 2.17 10.25 -13.41
CA PHE A 172 3.58 9.97 -13.64
C PHE A 172 4.29 9.88 -12.30
N ILE A 173 4.99 8.76 -12.06
CA ILE A 173 5.80 8.51 -10.89
C ILE A 173 7.14 8.00 -11.42
N MET A 174 8.24 8.68 -11.09
CA MET A 174 9.59 8.31 -11.52
C MET A 174 9.74 8.12 -13.03
N ASN A 175 9.12 9.01 -13.81
CA ASN A 175 9.07 8.97 -15.28
C ASN A 175 8.34 7.74 -15.87
N HIS A 176 7.61 6.99 -15.05
CA HIS A 176 6.74 5.89 -15.49
C HIS A 176 5.27 6.28 -15.36
N SER A 177 4.44 5.83 -16.31
CA SER A 177 2.99 6.18 -16.33
C SER A 177 2.15 5.10 -15.68
N TYR A 178 1.26 5.54 -14.80
CA TYR A 178 0.30 4.68 -14.10
C TYR A 178 -1.12 5.16 -14.35
N ASP A 179 -2.05 4.23 -14.36
CA ASP A 179 -3.47 4.57 -14.28
C ASP A 179 -3.86 4.79 -12.81
N TYR A 180 -4.30 6.00 -12.50
CA TYR A 180 -4.83 6.36 -11.19
C TYR A 180 -6.27 5.93 -11.10
N LEU A 181 -6.55 4.97 -10.22
CA LEU A 181 -7.88 4.43 -10.00
C LEU A 181 -8.43 4.88 -8.65
N VAL A 182 -9.73 5.15 -8.60
CA VAL A 182 -10.41 5.59 -7.38
C VAL A 182 -11.66 4.80 -7.09
N PHE A 183 -11.95 4.62 -5.80
CA PHE A 183 -13.17 4.03 -5.26
C PHE A 183 -13.84 5.02 -4.30
N PRO A 184 -14.98 5.64 -4.68
CA PRO A 184 -15.74 6.50 -3.78
C PRO A 184 -16.50 5.65 -2.76
N ILE A 185 -16.25 5.90 -1.47
CA ILE A 185 -17.01 5.25 -0.39
C ILE A 185 -18.24 6.09 -0.11
N SER A 186 -19.43 5.59 -0.49
CA SER A 186 -20.70 6.25 -0.21
C SER A 186 -20.90 6.43 1.29
N LYS A 187 -20.98 7.66 1.77
CA LYS A 187 -21.54 7.94 3.09
C LYS A 187 -23.01 7.54 3.04
N LYS A 188 -23.45 6.54 3.83
CA LYS A 188 -24.88 6.43 4.12
C LYS A 188 -25.30 7.71 4.85
N ILE A 189 -26.00 8.59 4.16
CA ILE A 189 -26.71 9.69 4.80
C ILE A 189 -27.77 9.00 5.66
N PHE A 190 -27.54 9.00 6.99
CA PHE A 190 -28.65 8.74 7.91
C PHE A 190 -29.53 9.98 7.83
N GLU A 191 -30.54 9.94 6.95
CA GLU A 191 -31.69 10.83 7.08
C GLU A 191 -32.32 10.52 8.43
N THR A 192 -31.97 11.32 9.43
CA THR A 192 -32.73 11.39 10.67
C THR A 192 -34.08 11.98 10.25
N LYS A 193 -35.09 11.12 10.03
CA LYS A 193 -36.47 11.56 10.01
C LYS A 193 -36.73 12.13 11.40
N VAL A 194 -36.63 13.44 11.54
CA VAL A 194 -37.22 14.18 12.64
C VAL A 194 -38.72 14.06 12.43
N VAL A 195 -39.37 13.34 13.29
CA VAL A 195 -40.84 13.29 13.44
C VAL A 195 -41.22 14.37 14.46
#